data_1ab23a86c5b1043f17530bd270545500
#
_entry.id   1ab23a86c5b1043f17530bd270545500
#
_cell.length_a   1.000
_cell.length_b   1.000
_cell.length_c   1.000
_cell.angle_alpha   90.00
_cell.angle_beta   90.00
_cell.angle_gamma   90.00
#
_symmetry.space_group_name_H-M   'P 1'
#
loop_
_entity.id
_entity.type
_entity.pdbx_description
1 polymer ?
#
loop_
_entity_poly.entity_id
_entity_poly.type
_entity_poly.pdbx_seq_one_letter_code
_entity_poly.pdbx_strand_id
1 'polypeptide(L)'
;DVYKRQHQYNPIEYIKSRIKAPESIVKKLKRYGYDSSIDNMVNYINDIAGIRIVCSFTSDIYRLAEMIGKQNDLTVISVKDYIRHPKESGYKSYHMLVTVPIFLSDCIIDTKVEIQIRTMAMDFWASLEHKIYYKFEGNAPGYISRDLRECSDIVSMLDAKMLSLNEAILEAKAAQEAALLREEKDRADKEK
;
A
#
# COMPACT_ATOMS: atom_id res chain seq x y z
N ASP A 1 5.60 5.27 15.27
CA ASP A 1 6.43 6.34 15.87
C ASP A 1 7.90 5.97 16.08
N VAL A 2 8.25 4.70 16.17
CA VAL A 2 9.66 4.24 16.28
C VAL A 2 10.44 4.58 15.01
N TYR A 3 9.80 4.43 13.85
CA TYR A 3 10.42 4.76 12.55
C TYR A 3 10.75 6.25 12.40
N LYS A 4 9.86 7.13 12.86
CA LYS A 4 10.08 8.59 12.90
C LYS A 4 11.31 8.98 13.71
N ARG A 5 11.53 8.31 14.84
CA ARG A 5 12.66 8.59 15.74
C ARG A 5 14.00 8.17 15.16
N GLN A 6 14.03 7.12 14.32
CA GLN A 6 15.28 6.57 13.78
C GLN A 6 15.70 7.19 12.45
N HIS A 7 14.76 7.70 11.63
CA HIS A 7 15.04 8.06 10.22
C HIS A 7 14.67 9.50 9.84
N GLN A 8 14.22 10.36 10.77
CA GLN A 8 13.72 11.73 10.53
C GLN A 8 12.61 11.85 9.42
N TYR A 9 12.23 10.75 8.80
CA TYR A 9 11.24 10.66 7.73
C TYR A 9 10.24 9.54 8.01
N ASN A 10 8.94 9.86 7.93
CA ASN A 10 7.87 8.88 8.06
C ASN A 10 7.25 8.63 6.67
N PRO A 11 7.46 7.46 6.05
CA PRO A 11 6.90 7.14 4.75
C PRO A 11 5.39 6.89 4.80
N ILE A 12 4.82 6.71 6.00
CA ILE A 12 3.40 6.35 6.17
C ILE A 12 2.60 7.60 6.49
N GLU A 13 1.66 7.93 5.63
CA GLU A 13 0.70 9.02 5.82
C GLU A 13 -0.40 8.60 6.79
N TYR A 14 -1.03 7.46 6.51
CA TYR A 14 -2.05 6.88 7.40
C TYR A 14 -2.21 5.37 7.18
N ILE A 15 -2.82 4.73 8.18
CA ILE A 15 -3.19 3.32 8.16
C ILE A 15 -4.68 3.21 8.44
N LYS A 16 -5.37 2.39 7.64
CA LYS A 16 -6.77 2.01 7.86
C LYS A 16 -6.87 0.50 7.96
N SER A 17 -7.63 0.02 8.94
CA SER A 17 -7.99 -1.39 9.05
C SER A 17 -9.48 -1.58 8.88
N ARG A 18 -9.88 -2.75 8.40
CA ARG A 18 -11.28 -3.13 8.31
C ARG A 18 -11.45 -4.63 8.50
N ILE A 19 -12.59 -5.00 9.05
CA ILE A 19 -13.12 -6.36 8.96
C ILE A 19 -14.21 -6.34 7.90
N LYS A 20 -14.20 -7.32 7.00
CA LYS A 20 -15.20 -7.44 5.93
C LYS A 20 -16.57 -7.78 6.55
N ALA A 21 -17.60 -7.06 6.13
CA ALA A 21 -18.96 -7.30 6.62
C ALA A 21 -19.42 -8.73 6.28
N PRO A 22 -20.13 -9.42 7.19
CA PRO A 22 -20.58 -10.81 7.00
C PRO A 22 -21.36 -11.01 5.70
N GLU A 23 -22.24 -10.08 5.33
CA GLU A 23 -23.03 -10.13 4.10
C GLU A 23 -22.12 -10.12 2.84
N SER A 24 -21.02 -9.37 2.90
CA SER A 24 -20.03 -9.30 1.82
C SER A 24 -19.22 -10.59 1.71
N ILE A 25 -18.96 -11.28 2.83
CA ILE A 25 -18.32 -12.61 2.86
C ILE A 25 -19.23 -13.64 2.19
N VAL A 26 -20.49 -13.71 2.63
CA VAL A 26 -21.50 -14.60 2.06
C VAL A 26 -21.69 -14.38 0.56
N LYS A 27 -21.81 -13.12 0.14
CA LYS A 27 -21.93 -12.76 -1.30
C LYS A 27 -20.72 -13.23 -2.11
N LYS A 28 -19.53 -13.14 -1.54
CA LYS A 28 -18.29 -13.58 -2.20
C LYS A 28 -18.19 -15.09 -2.29
N LEU A 29 -18.55 -15.84 -1.22
CA LEU A 29 -18.62 -17.31 -1.23
C LEU A 29 -19.60 -17.81 -2.28
N LYS A 30 -20.81 -17.27 -2.33
CA LYS A 30 -21.82 -17.61 -3.35
C LYS A 30 -21.30 -17.39 -4.77
N ARG A 31 -20.57 -16.30 -5.01
CA ARG A 31 -19.96 -16.02 -6.33
C ARG A 31 -18.88 -17.04 -6.71
N TYR A 32 -18.23 -17.66 -5.73
CA TYR A 32 -17.25 -18.73 -5.93
C TYR A 32 -17.89 -20.13 -5.98
N GLY A 33 -19.23 -20.24 -5.80
CA GLY A 33 -19.96 -21.50 -5.80
C GLY A 33 -19.91 -22.28 -4.48
N TYR A 34 -19.51 -21.62 -3.38
CA TYR A 34 -19.43 -22.22 -2.07
C TYR A 34 -20.62 -21.84 -1.19
N ASP A 35 -20.98 -22.75 -0.27
CA ASP A 35 -21.93 -22.44 0.80
C ASP A 35 -21.31 -21.48 1.84
N SER A 36 -22.15 -20.96 2.75
CA SER A 36 -21.76 -19.97 3.75
C SER A 36 -21.27 -20.62 5.06
N SER A 37 -20.59 -21.77 4.98
CA SER A 37 -19.98 -22.40 6.15
C SER A 37 -18.75 -21.63 6.65
N ILE A 38 -18.44 -21.78 7.94
CA ILE A 38 -17.24 -21.19 8.54
C ILE A 38 -15.98 -21.74 7.88
N ASP A 39 -15.96 -23.04 7.59
CA ASP A 39 -14.81 -23.68 6.93
C ASP A 39 -14.53 -23.10 5.55
N ASN A 40 -15.56 -22.88 4.74
CA ASN A 40 -15.42 -22.23 3.45
C ASN A 40 -14.98 -20.76 3.58
N MET A 41 -15.45 -20.06 4.60
CA MET A 41 -15.03 -18.69 4.88
C MET A 41 -13.54 -18.62 5.19
N VAL A 42 -13.03 -19.49 6.06
CA VAL A 42 -11.61 -19.54 6.45
C VAL A 42 -10.73 -19.99 5.29
N ASN A 43 -11.18 -20.97 4.50
CA ASN A 43 -10.37 -21.55 3.43
C ASN A 43 -10.32 -20.67 2.18
N TYR A 44 -11.43 -20.05 1.77
CA TYR A 44 -11.54 -19.39 0.47
C TYR A 44 -11.60 -17.86 0.50
N ILE A 45 -11.83 -17.24 1.68
CA ILE A 45 -11.85 -15.78 1.79
C ILE A 45 -10.57 -15.29 2.46
N ASN A 46 -9.73 -14.62 1.68
CA ASN A 46 -8.42 -14.14 2.15
C ASN A 46 -8.42 -12.68 2.61
N ASP A 47 -9.54 -11.96 2.47
CA ASP A 47 -9.67 -10.52 2.75
C ASP A 47 -10.74 -10.22 3.83
N ILE A 48 -10.90 -11.15 4.79
CA ILE A 48 -11.77 -10.94 5.95
C ILE A 48 -11.20 -9.82 6.82
N ALA A 49 -9.94 -9.93 7.20
CA ALA A 49 -9.19 -8.85 7.83
C ALA A 49 -8.33 -8.14 6.79
N GLY A 50 -8.41 -6.82 6.73
CA GLY A 50 -7.67 -6.01 5.79
C GLY A 50 -7.01 -4.83 6.46
N ILE A 51 -5.75 -4.54 6.07
CA ILE A 51 -5.01 -3.36 6.45
C ILE A 51 -4.66 -2.60 5.17
N ARG A 52 -4.91 -1.29 5.16
CA ARG A 52 -4.46 -0.39 4.12
C ARG A 52 -3.44 0.57 4.67
N ILE A 53 -2.25 0.58 4.09
CA ILE A 53 -1.17 1.50 4.39
C ILE A 53 -1.06 2.46 3.22
N VAL A 54 -1.11 3.75 3.49
CA VAL A 54 -0.94 4.79 2.47
C VAL A 54 0.37 5.52 2.73
N CYS A 55 1.20 5.58 1.69
CA CYS A 55 2.54 6.13 1.69
C CYS A 55 2.61 7.42 0.88
N SER A 56 3.65 8.20 1.12
CA SER A 56 3.93 9.42 0.37
C SER A 56 4.35 9.10 -1.08
N PHE A 57 5.29 8.16 -1.27
CA PHE A 57 5.90 7.87 -2.58
C PHE A 57 5.89 6.38 -2.92
N THR A 58 6.01 6.08 -4.21
CA THR A 58 6.04 4.70 -4.71
C THR A 58 7.23 3.89 -4.16
N SER A 59 8.40 4.53 -3.98
CA SER A 59 9.58 3.90 -3.38
C SER A 59 9.32 3.41 -1.95
N ASP A 60 8.50 4.13 -1.18
CA ASP A 60 8.15 3.76 0.19
C ASP A 60 7.31 2.50 0.25
N ILE A 61 6.48 2.24 -0.77
CA ILE A 61 5.66 1.03 -0.85
C ILE A 61 6.55 -0.21 -0.83
N TYR A 62 7.56 -0.25 -1.70
CA TYR A 62 8.48 -1.40 -1.80
C TYR A 62 9.34 -1.56 -0.55
N ARG A 63 9.82 -0.44 0.02
CA ARG A 63 10.58 -0.44 1.27
C ARG A 63 9.78 -0.99 2.44
N LEU A 64 8.51 -0.56 2.59
CA LEU A 64 7.62 -1.06 3.62
C LEU A 64 7.26 -2.53 3.40
N ALA A 65 6.98 -2.94 2.17
CA ALA A 65 6.71 -4.33 1.83
C ALA A 65 7.88 -5.25 2.20
N GLU A 66 9.12 -4.81 1.93
CA GLU A 66 10.33 -5.53 2.32
C GLU A 66 10.46 -5.61 3.84
N MET A 67 10.24 -4.51 4.56
CA MET A 67 10.30 -4.48 6.03
C MET A 67 9.25 -5.40 6.65
N ILE A 68 8.01 -5.39 6.15
CA ILE A 68 6.94 -6.29 6.60
C ILE A 68 7.34 -7.74 6.34
N GLY A 69 7.86 -8.05 5.14
CA GLY A 69 8.28 -9.41 4.78
C GLY A 69 9.44 -9.98 5.60
N LYS A 70 10.20 -9.12 6.29
CA LYS A 70 11.30 -9.51 7.19
C LYS A 70 10.87 -9.70 8.65
N GLN A 71 9.58 -9.44 8.99
CA GLN A 71 9.09 -9.65 10.36
C GLN A 71 9.00 -11.15 10.67
N ASN A 72 9.36 -11.52 11.90
CA ASN A 72 9.35 -12.91 12.35
C ASN A 72 8.00 -13.36 12.93
N ASP A 73 7.11 -12.42 13.19
CA ASP A 73 5.79 -12.63 13.78
C ASP A 73 4.66 -12.78 12.76
N LEU A 74 5.00 -12.79 11.48
CA LEU A 74 4.07 -13.03 10.39
C LEU A 74 4.70 -13.89 9.30
N THR A 75 3.85 -14.56 8.51
CA THR A 75 4.27 -15.33 7.33
C THR A 75 3.63 -14.79 6.07
N VAL A 76 4.44 -14.45 5.07
CA VAL A 76 3.93 -13.99 3.76
C VAL A 76 3.48 -15.20 2.94
N ILE A 77 2.17 -15.27 2.62
CA ILE A 77 1.58 -16.35 1.81
C ILE A 77 1.74 -16.03 0.32
N SER A 78 1.40 -14.80 -0.08
CA SER A 78 1.47 -14.37 -1.48
C SER A 78 1.58 -12.86 -1.61
N VAL A 79 2.14 -12.43 -2.76
CA VAL A 79 2.28 -11.03 -3.14
C VAL A 79 1.66 -10.83 -4.52
N LYS A 80 0.94 -9.71 -4.71
CA LYS A 80 0.44 -9.26 -6.02
C LYS A 80 0.82 -7.80 -6.22
N ASP A 81 1.71 -7.56 -7.15
CA ASP A 81 2.18 -6.22 -7.51
C ASP A 81 1.34 -5.65 -8.65
N TYR A 82 0.25 -4.99 -8.30
CA TYR A 82 -0.58 -4.27 -9.25
C TYR A 82 -0.03 -2.87 -9.60
N ILE A 83 1.13 -2.48 -9.09
CA ILE A 83 1.81 -1.27 -9.50
C ILE A 83 2.56 -1.55 -10.80
N ARG A 84 3.30 -2.66 -10.85
CA ARG A 84 4.01 -3.13 -12.06
C ARG A 84 3.07 -3.76 -13.09
N HIS A 85 2.03 -4.45 -12.61
CA HIS A 85 1.04 -5.14 -13.44
C HIS A 85 -0.38 -4.66 -13.10
N PRO A 86 -0.77 -3.44 -13.52
CA PRO A 86 -2.08 -2.87 -13.19
C PRO A 86 -3.22 -3.75 -13.70
N LYS A 87 -4.37 -3.70 -13.02
CA LYS A 87 -5.59 -4.33 -13.53
C LYS A 87 -6.08 -3.61 -14.78
N GLU A 88 -6.95 -4.25 -15.54
CA GLU A 88 -7.57 -3.66 -16.76
C GLU A 88 -8.26 -2.32 -16.49
N SER A 89 -8.86 -2.15 -15.30
CA SER A 89 -9.47 -0.89 -14.87
C SER A 89 -8.47 0.26 -14.63
N GLY A 90 -7.17 -0.02 -14.60
CA GLY A 90 -6.14 0.93 -14.18
C GLY A 90 -5.81 0.89 -12.68
N TYR A 91 -6.46 0.01 -11.91
CA TYR A 91 -6.20 -0.12 -10.48
C TYR A 91 -4.76 -0.50 -10.17
N LYS A 92 -4.13 0.27 -9.27
CA LYS A 92 -2.75 0.09 -8.79
C LYS A 92 -2.72 -0.04 -7.27
N SER A 93 -1.99 -1.03 -6.77
CA SER A 93 -1.74 -1.26 -5.34
C SER A 93 -0.75 -2.40 -5.19
N TYR A 94 0.02 -2.42 -4.12
CA TYR A 94 0.82 -3.58 -3.73
C TYR A 94 0.04 -4.37 -2.68
N HIS A 95 -0.20 -5.65 -2.94
CA HIS A 95 -0.97 -6.51 -2.05
C HIS A 95 -0.09 -7.60 -1.48
N MET A 96 -0.13 -7.76 -0.17
CA MET A 96 0.46 -8.89 0.55
C MET A 96 -0.65 -9.64 1.27
N LEU A 97 -0.71 -10.95 1.09
CA LEU A 97 -1.50 -11.83 1.94
C LEU A 97 -0.54 -12.45 2.96
N VAL A 98 -0.81 -12.21 4.22
CA VAL A 98 0.01 -12.71 5.32
C VAL A 98 -0.83 -13.52 6.29
N THR A 99 -0.20 -14.42 7.07
CA THR A 99 -0.78 -14.98 8.29
C THR A 99 -0.11 -14.34 9.50
N VAL A 100 -0.95 -14.05 10.50
CA VAL A 100 -0.53 -13.52 11.80
C VAL A 100 -1.05 -14.46 12.88
N PRO A 101 -0.22 -14.97 13.79
CA PRO A 101 -0.66 -15.79 14.89
C PRO A 101 -1.45 -14.96 15.90
N ILE A 102 -2.66 -15.39 16.21
CA ILE A 102 -3.48 -14.84 17.28
C ILE A 102 -3.42 -15.80 18.46
N PHE A 103 -2.91 -15.32 19.59
CA PHE A 103 -2.78 -16.07 20.83
C PHE A 103 -4.07 -15.95 21.62
N LEU A 104 -4.81 -17.05 21.71
CA LEU A 104 -5.98 -17.21 22.58
C LEU A 104 -5.54 -17.87 23.90
N SER A 105 -6.47 -18.01 24.83
CA SER A 105 -6.18 -18.59 26.15
C SER A 105 -5.72 -20.04 26.11
N ASP A 106 -6.13 -20.78 25.11
CA ASP A 106 -5.96 -22.24 24.99
C ASP A 106 -5.36 -22.71 23.66
N CYS A 107 -5.24 -21.82 22.68
CA CYS A 107 -4.68 -22.16 21.37
C CYS A 107 -4.10 -20.96 20.63
N ILE A 108 -3.35 -21.24 19.56
CA ILE A 108 -2.86 -20.23 18.62
C ILE A 108 -3.59 -20.44 17.29
N ILE A 109 -4.14 -19.37 16.72
CA ILE A 109 -4.84 -19.41 15.45
C ILE A 109 -4.11 -18.50 14.44
N ASP A 110 -3.64 -19.10 13.35
CA ASP A 110 -3.09 -18.35 12.23
C ASP A 110 -4.20 -17.67 11.43
N THR A 111 -4.22 -16.35 11.46
CA THR A 111 -5.26 -15.54 10.83
C THR A 111 -4.74 -14.87 9.58
N LYS A 112 -5.46 -15.02 8.46
CA LYS A 112 -5.12 -14.37 7.19
C LYS A 112 -5.48 -12.90 7.24
N VAL A 113 -4.53 -12.05 6.82
CA VAL A 113 -4.69 -10.60 6.70
C VAL A 113 -4.23 -10.15 5.32
N GLU A 114 -5.06 -9.41 4.61
CA GLU A 114 -4.67 -8.73 3.37
C GLU A 114 -4.11 -7.35 3.69
N ILE A 115 -2.84 -7.11 3.38
CA ILE A 115 -2.18 -5.81 3.49
C ILE A 115 -2.15 -5.18 2.09
N GLN A 116 -2.76 -4.00 1.94
CA GLN A 116 -2.75 -3.20 0.74
C GLN A 116 -1.88 -1.97 0.97
N ILE A 117 -0.83 -1.78 0.18
CA ILE A 117 0.08 -0.64 0.28
C ILE A 117 -0.08 0.20 -1.00
N ARG A 118 -0.28 1.50 -0.84
CA ARG A 118 -0.57 2.46 -1.93
C ARG A 118 0.11 3.79 -1.65
N THR A 119 0.28 4.61 -2.68
CA THR A 119 0.48 6.05 -2.51
C THR A 119 -0.85 6.76 -2.24
N MET A 120 -0.80 8.01 -1.80
CA MET A 120 -1.99 8.87 -1.67
C MET A 120 -2.75 8.98 -3.00
N ALA A 121 -2.03 9.12 -4.11
CA ALA A 121 -2.60 9.23 -5.44
C ALA A 121 -3.33 7.94 -5.87
N MET A 122 -2.74 6.79 -5.62
CA MET A 122 -3.36 5.48 -5.86
C MET A 122 -4.61 5.27 -4.99
N ASP A 123 -4.58 5.68 -3.72
CA ASP A 123 -5.74 5.54 -2.82
C ASP A 123 -6.87 6.50 -3.18
N PHE A 124 -6.54 7.71 -3.62
CA PHE A 124 -7.50 8.67 -4.18
C PHE A 124 -8.26 8.07 -5.36
N TRP A 125 -7.54 7.60 -6.38
CA TRP A 125 -8.15 6.99 -7.56
C TRP A 125 -9.01 5.77 -7.22
N ALA A 126 -8.48 4.82 -6.44
CA ALA A 126 -9.18 3.60 -6.08
C ALA A 126 -10.44 3.85 -5.23
N SER A 127 -10.44 4.91 -4.41
CA SER A 127 -11.60 5.30 -3.61
C SER A 127 -12.72 5.89 -4.46
N LEU A 128 -12.38 6.65 -5.50
CA LEU A 128 -13.35 7.23 -6.41
C LEU A 128 -13.87 6.20 -7.42
N GLU A 129 -13.00 5.36 -7.98
CA GLU A 129 -13.38 4.26 -8.86
C GLU A 129 -14.46 3.39 -8.19
N HIS A 130 -14.22 2.95 -6.95
CA HIS A 130 -15.19 2.16 -6.20
C HIS A 130 -16.54 2.87 -6.05
N LYS A 131 -16.55 4.19 -5.76
CA LYS A 131 -17.79 4.97 -5.63
C LYS A 131 -18.55 5.10 -6.96
N ILE A 132 -17.82 5.25 -8.06
CA ILE A 132 -18.40 5.34 -9.41
C ILE A 132 -19.03 4.00 -9.80
N TYR A 133 -18.29 2.89 -9.67
CA TYR A 133 -18.82 1.56 -9.99
C TYR A 133 -19.99 1.14 -9.09
N TYR A 134 -19.98 1.52 -7.81
CA TYR A 134 -21.10 1.24 -6.92
C TYR A 134 -22.39 1.89 -7.38
N LYS A 135 -22.34 3.12 -7.91
CA LYS A 135 -23.52 3.81 -8.45
C LYS A 135 -24.10 3.12 -9.69
N PHE A 136 -23.32 2.38 -10.43
CA PHE A 136 -23.74 1.67 -11.65
C PHE A 136 -24.02 0.17 -11.39
N GLU A 137 -24.02 -0.30 -10.15
CA GLU A 137 -24.27 -1.70 -9.79
C GLU A 137 -23.41 -2.70 -10.61
N GLY A 138 -22.23 -2.29 -11.03
CA GLY A 138 -21.32 -3.07 -11.84
C GLY A 138 -21.54 -3.02 -13.37
N ASN A 139 -22.55 -2.30 -13.83
CA ASN A 139 -22.91 -2.16 -15.25
C ASN A 139 -22.52 -0.79 -15.83
N ALA A 140 -21.35 -0.28 -15.47
CA ALA A 140 -20.88 1.00 -15.99
C ALA A 140 -20.70 0.94 -17.52
N PRO A 141 -21.15 1.99 -18.26
CA PRO A 141 -20.90 2.10 -19.68
C PRO A 141 -19.41 2.01 -20.03
N GLY A 142 -19.06 1.43 -21.17
CA GLY A 142 -17.68 1.17 -21.56
C GLY A 142 -16.80 2.43 -21.63
N TYR A 143 -17.37 3.60 -21.93
CA TYR A 143 -16.63 4.87 -21.92
C TYR A 143 -16.18 5.26 -20.51
N ILE A 144 -16.97 4.98 -19.47
CA ILE A 144 -16.60 5.24 -18.07
C ILE A 144 -15.35 4.44 -17.67
N SER A 145 -15.28 3.17 -18.08
CA SER A 145 -14.11 2.32 -17.79
C SER A 145 -12.86 2.84 -18.50
N ARG A 146 -12.98 3.33 -19.72
CA ARG A 146 -11.89 3.95 -20.46
C ARG A 146 -11.42 5.24 -19.80
N ASP A 147 -12.34 6.13 -19.44
CA ASP A 147 -12.03 7.41 -18.84
C ASP A 147 -11.42 7.22 -17.44
N LEU A 148 -11.88 6.23 -16.67
CA LEU A 148 -11.26 5.84 -15.39
C LEU A 148 -9.82 5.35 -15.58
N ARG A 149 -9.54 4.60 -16.62
CA ARG A 149 -8.19 4.16 -16.95
C ARG A 149 -7.29 5.34 -17.29
N GLU A 150 -7.78 6.25 -18.14
CA GLU A 150 -7.07 7.50 -18.47
C GLU A 150 -6.76 8.33 -17.20
N CYS A 151 -7.73 8.47 -16.29
CA CYS A 151 -7.50 9.10 -14.99
C CYS A 151 -6.41 8.39 -14.17
N SER A 152 -6.36 7.03 -14.21
CA SER A 152 -5.31 6.28 -13.54
C SER A 152 -3.93 6.56 -14.10
N ASP A 153 -3.81 6.75 -15.41
CA ASP A 153 -2.54 7.06 -16.06
C ASP A 153 -2.08 8.48 -15.68
N ILE A 154 -2.99 9.46 -15.66
CA ILE A 154 -2.71 10.84 -15.22
C ILE A 154 -2.24 10.84 -13.75
N VAL A 155 -2.93 10.12 -12.87
CA VAL A 155 -2.57 9.99 -11.44
C VAL A 155 -1.18 9.37 -11.31
N SER A 156 -0.84 8.37 -12.12
CA SER A 156 0.47 7.72 -12.10
C SER A 156 1.60 8.64 -12.58
N MET A 157 1.33 9.48 -13.57
CA MET A 157 2.28 10.50 -14.03
C MET A 157 2.54 11.54 -12.94
N LEU A 158 1.49 11.99 -12.25
CA LEU A 158 1.61 12.92 -11.14
C LEU A 158 2.43 12.31 -9.99
N ASP A 159 2.15 11.08 -9.63
CA ASP A 159 2.83 10.34 -8.56
C ASP A 159 4.34 10.20 -8.86
N ALA A 160 4.70 9.82 -10.10
CA ALA A 160 6.08 9.74 -10.56
C ALA A 160 6.77 11.13 -10.54
N LYS A 161 6.07 12.20 -10.93
CA LYS A 161 6.61 13.55 -10.91
C LYS A 161 6.88 14.03 -9.48
N MET A 162 5.99 13.74 -8.55
CA MET A 162 6.19 14.08 -7.13
C MET A 162 7.36 13.32 -6.52
N LEU A 163 7.56 12.05 -6.86
CA LEU A 163 8.74 11.28 -6.45
C LEU A 163 10.03 11.92 -6.99
N SER A 164 10.08 12.23 -8.27
CA SER A 164 11.25 12.88 -8.90
C SER A 164 11.59 14.23 -8.26
N LEU A 165 10.59 15.03 -7.90
CA LEU A 165 10.80 16.30 -7.18
C LEU A 165 11.37 16.07 -5.78
N ASN A 166 10.89 15.06 -5.07
CA ASN A 166 11.41 14.71 -3.75
C ASN A 166 12.89 14.26 -3.84
N GLU A 167 13.23 13.44 -4.82
CA GLU A 167 14.60 12.99 -5.05
C GLU A 167 15.53 14.18 -5.36
N ALA A 168 15.12 15.10 -6.24
CA ALA A 168 15.88 16.28 -6.56
C ALA A 168 16.12 17.20 -5.34
N ILE A 169 15.13 17.34 -4.45
CA ILE A 169 15.29 18.11 -3.20
C ILE A 169 16.29 17.43 -2.27
N LEU A 170 16.25 16.10 -2.15
CA LEU A 170 17.18 15.36 -1.30
C LEU A 170 18.62 15.48 -1.81
N GLU A 171 18.83 15.38 -3.12
CA GLU A 171 20.12 15.59 -3.77
C GLU A 171 20.65 17.01 -3.55
N ALA A 172 19.82 18.04 -3.72
CA ALA A 172 20.18 19.42 -3.50
C ALA A 172 20.59 19.68 -2.04
N LYS A 173 19.85 19.13 -1.05
CA LYS A 173 20.22 19.23 0.36
C LYS A 173 21.55 18.55 0.66
N ALA A 174 21.76 17.34 0.17
CA ALA A 174 23.02 16.62 0.36
C ALA A 174 24.21 17.36 -0.23
N ALA A 175 24.04 17.98 -1.39
CA ALA A 175 25.08 18.81 -2.01
C ALA A 175 25.39 20.06 -1.18
N GLN A 176 24.37 20.71 -0.62
CA GLN A 176 24.53 21.88 0.25
C GLN A 176 25.26 21.52 1.56
N GLU A 177 24.89 20.42 2.22
CA GLU A 177 25.55 19.95 3.42
C GLU A 177 27.03 19.60 3.16
N ALA A 178 27.31 18.94 2.03
CA ALA A 178 28.69 18.63 1.65
C ALA A 178 29.53 19.88 1.36
N ALA A 179 28.94 20.94 0.80
CA ALA A 179 29.63 22.21 0.58
C ALA A 179 29.97 22.91 1.92
N LEU A 180 29.02 22.96 2.85
CA LEU A 180 29.24 23.54 4.17
C LEU A 180 30.36 22.83 4.96
N LEU A 181 30.36 21.50 4.95
CA LEU A 181 31.42 20.71 5.59
C LEU A 181 32.80 20.95 5.00
N ARG A 182 32.91 21.20 3.69
CA ARG A 182 34.17 21.56 3.03
C ARG A 182 34.65 22.93 3.50
N GLU A 183 33.76 23.94 3.51
CA GLU A 183 34.08 25.27 3.98
C GLU A 183 34.57 25.31 5.44
N GLU A 184 33.90 24.53 6.33
CA GLU A 184 34.29 24.41 7.73
C GLU A 184 35.70 23.79 7.87
N LYS A 185 35.98 22.74 7.07
CA LYS A 185 37.30 22.10 7.07
C LYS A 185 38.40 23.06 6.60
N ASP A 186 38.14 23.78 5.51
CA ASP A 186 39.10 24.75 4.96
C ASP A 186 39.38 25.93 5.91
N ARG A 187 38.41 26.32 6.74
CA ARG A 187 38.61 27.30 7.81
C ARG A 187 39.49 26.76 8.95
N ALA A 188 39.19 25.56 9.43
CA ALA A 188 39.95 24.91 10.47
C ALA A 188 41.43 24.65 10.09
N ASP A 189 41.69 24.38 8.83
CA ASP A 189 43.07 24.17 8.32
C ASP A 189 43.84 25.48 8.14
N LYS A 190 43.17 26.63 8.00
CA LYS A 190 43.80 27.97 7.92
C LYS A 190 44.12 28.57 9.30
N GLU A 191 43.52 28.10 10.36
CA GLU A 191 43.72 28.54 11.72
C GLU A 191 44.82 27.73 12.46
N LYS A 192 45.43 26.73 11.82
CA LYS A 192 46.59 25.98 12.29
C LYS A 192 47.91 26.51 11.68
#